data_d7c209f255e26d1851463f877166b07d
#
_entry.id   d7c209f255e26d1851463f877166b07d
#
_cell.length_a   1.000
_cell.length_b   1.000
_cell.length_c   1.000
_cell.angle_alpha   90.00
_cell.angle_beta   90.00
_cell.angle_gamma   90.00
#
_symmetry.space_group_name_H-M   'P 1'
#
loop_
_entity.id
_entity.type
_entity.pdbx_description
1 polymer ?
#
loop_
_entity_poly.entity_id
_entity_poly.type
_entity_poly.pdbx_seq_one_letter_code
_entity_poly.pdbx_strand_id
1 'polypeptide(L)'
;MLRTHEAGTLRAADTGQTVTLTGWVAKRRDHGGVAFIDLRDASGVVQVVARDEVLEASAHDLRSEYVVKVLGEVAAREDRNVNPDLPTGEVEVVAREIEVLNPSAPLPFQVDERVTVGEEARLRHRYLDLRRPGAQSAGAALRLRSQVNAAARRVLGARDFVEIETPTLTRSTPEGARDFLVPARLAPGSWYALPQSPQLFKQLLMVAGMERYYQIARCYRDEDFRADRQPEFTQLDIEMSFVEQEDVLEVGEAVVQEIWRLIGVELDRPFPRMTYAEAMRRFGTDKPDLRFGQELVECTDFFAQTPFRVFQAEYVGAVVMPGGASQPRKQLDAWQEWAKQRGAKGLAYVLVQEDGELGGPVAKNLTDAERDGLAAQVGAKPGDCVFFGAGSTRSSRALLGA
;
A
#
# COMPACT_ATOMS: atom_id res chain seq x y z
N MET A 1 -35.42 -14.64 2.07
CA MET A 1 -34.05 -14.48 1.51
C MET A 1 -33.78 -15.67 0.62
N LEU A 2 -32.98 -15.50 -0.45
CA LEU A 2 -32.62 -16.58 -1.38
C LEU A 2 -31.57 -17.54 -0.80
N ARG A 3 -30.94 -17.22 0.32
CA ARG A 3 -29.97 -18.06 1.01
C ARG A 3 -30.16 -18.02 2.53
N THR A 4 -29.79 -19.07 3.21
CA THR A 4 -29.77 -19.19 4.69
C THR A 4 -28.37 -18.91 5.26
N HIS A 5 -27.31 -19.29 4.55
CA HIS A 5 -25.91 -19.15 4.95
C HIS A 5 -25.07 -18.59 3.80
N GLU A 6 -23.92 -18.05 4.13
CA GLU A 6 -22.87 -17.70 3.18
C GLU A 6 -21.94 -18.89 2.95
N ALA A 7 -21.48 -19.10 1.70
CA ALA A 7 -20.73 -20.28 1.31
C ALA A 7 -19.41 -20.45 2.10
N GLY A 8 -18.66 -19.37 2.30
CA GLY A 8 -17.37 -19.41 2.98
C GLY A 8 -17.43 -19.43 4.51
N THR A 9 -18.64 -19.36 5.11
CA THR A 9 -18.79 -19.32 6.57
C THR A 9 -19.04 -20.68 7.21
N LEU A 10 -19.37 -21.71 6.42
CA LEU A 10 -19.67 -23.05 6.91
C LEU A 10 -18.46 -23.70 7.60
N ARG A 11 -18.72 -24.38 8.71
CA ARG A 11 -17.71 -25.05 9.53
C ARG A 11 -18.21 -26.41 9.99
N ALA A 12 -17.36 -27.21 10.64
CA ALA A 12 -17.71 -28.50 11.20
C ALA A 12 -18.91 -28.45 12.15
N ALA A 13 -19.13 -27.35 12.85
CA ALA A 13 -20.28 -27.15 13.75
C ALA A 13 -21.62 -27.08 13.01
N ASP A 14 -21.64 -26.86 11.69
CA ASP A 14 -22.85 -26.80 10.88
C ASP A 14 -23.25 -28.16 10.30
N THR A 15 -22.48 -29.18 10.56
CA THR A 15 -22.74 -30.56 10.07
C THR A 15 -24.16 -31.03 10.46
N GLY A 16 -24.88 -31.59 9.50
CA GLY A 16 -26.27 -32.07 9.65
C GLY A 16 -27.31 -30.97 9.40
N GLN A 17 -26.93 -29.73 9.26
CA GLN A 17 -27.86 -28.62 8.95
C GLN A 17 -28.25 -28.67 7.46
N THR A 18 -29.53 -28.41 7.19
CA THR A 18 -30.01 -28.14 5.83
C THR A 18 -29.82 -26.67 5.53
N VAL A 19 -29.09 -26.36 4.46
CA VAL A 19 -28.72 -24.99 4.06
C VAL A 19 -29.18 -24.71 2.64
N THR A 20 -29.51 -23.44 2.41
CA THR A 20 -29.68 -22.89 1.06
C THR A 20 -28.55 -21.90 0.83
N LEU A 21 -27.74 -22.16 -0.21
CA LEU A 21 -26.61 -21.32 -0.61
C LEU A 21 -26.91 -20.68 -1.98
N THR A 22 -26.32 -19.52 -2.23
CA THR A 22 -26.30 -18.88 -3.56
C THR A 22 -24.89 -18.39 -3.86
N GLY A 23 -24.43 -18.58 -5.09
CA GLY A 23 -23.07 -18.16 -5.47
C GLY A 23 -22.77 -18.46 -6.92
N TRP A 24 -21.52 -18.29 -7.27
CA TRP A 24 -20.96 -18.59 -8.59
C TRP A 24 -20.29 -19.97 -8.58
N VAL A 25 -20.45 -20.73 -9.64
CA VAL A 25 -19.70 -21.96 -9.91
C VAL A 25 -18.25 -21.56 -10.25
N ALA A 26 -17.36 -21.58 -9.27
CA ALA A 26 -15.95 -21.24 -9.49
C ALA A 26 -15.22 -22.34 -10.27
N LYS A 27 -15.52 -23.61 -9.95
CA LYS A 27 -14.95 -24.77 -10.61
C LYS A 27 -15.91 -25.95 -10.53
N ARG A 28 -15.93 -26.77 -11.57
CA ARG A 28 -16.60 -28.07 -11.55
C ARG A 28 -15.61 -29.16 -11.93
N ARG A 29 -15.74 -30.32 -11.29
CA ARG A 29 -14.97 -31.54 -11.53
C ARG A 29 -15.92 -32.73 -11.47
N ASP A 30 -15.86 -33.61 -12.47
CA ASP A 30 -16.65 -34.84 -12.50
C ASP A 30 -15.74 -36.03 -12.20
N HIS A 31 -16.16 -36.90 -11.31
CA HIS A 31 -15.43 -38.13 -10.96
C HIS A 31 -16.40 -39.25 -10.56
N GLY A 32 -16.42 -40.35 -11.32
CA GLY A 32 -17.14 -41.54 -10.97
C GLY A 32 -18.65 -41.39 -10.73
N GLY A 33 -19.35 -40.58 -11.53
CA GLY A 33 -20.79 -40.33 -11.36
C GLY A 33 -21.13 -39.30 -10.28
N VAL A 34 -20.13 -38.52 -9.80
CA VAL A 34 -20.31 -37.46 -8.83
C VAL A 34 -19.73 -36.16 -9.39
N ALA A 35 -20.48 -35.07 -9.31
CA ALA A 35 -19.96 -33.73 -9.61
C ALA A 35 -19.56 -33.00 -8.33
N PHE A 36 -18.33 -32.52 -8.31
CA PHE A 36 -17.82 -31.62 -7.28
C PHE A 36 -17.80 -30.20 -7.81
N ILE A 37 -18.51 -29.32 -7.12
CA ILE A 37 -18.68 -27.93 -7.51
C ILE A 37 -18.11 -27.05 -6.41
N ASP A 38 -17.12 -26.24 -6.75
CA ASP A 38 -16.61 -25.20 -5.86
C ASP A 38 -17.56 -23.99 -6.00
N LEU A 39 -18.46 -23.82 -5.04
CA LEU A 39 -19.41 -22.70 -4.99
C LEU A 39 -18.78 -21.55 -4.24
N ARG A 40 -18.68 -20.39 -4.92
CA ARG A 40 -18.06 -19.19 -4.39
C ARG A 40 -19.08 -18.08 -4.19
N ASP A 41 -19.01 -17.40 -3.06
CA ASP A 41 -19.65 -16.12 -2.82
C ASP A 41 -18.66 -15.08 -2.29
N ALA A 42 -19.14 -13.97 -1.73
CA ALA A 42 -18.28 -12.91 -1.18
C ALA A 42 -17.51 -13.33 0.09
N SER A 43 -17.98 -14.33 0.81
CA SER A 43 -17.39 -14.85 2.06
C SER A 43 -16.30 -15.88 1.82
N GLY A 44 -16.31 -16.56 0.66
CA GLY A 44 -15.35 -17.61 0.33
C GLY A 44 -15.91 -18.70 -0.57
N VAL A 45 -15.39 -19.90 -0.43
CA VAL A 45 -15.71 -21.07 -1.25
C VAL A 45 -16.11 -22.23 -0.37
N VAL A 46 -17.13 -22.99 -0.78
CA VAL A 46 -17.45 -24.31 -0.22
C VAL A 46 -17.59 -25.34 -1.34
N GLN A 47 -17.19 -26.57 -1.10
CA GLN A 47 -17.46 -27.67 -2.03
C GLN A 47 -18.91 -28.14 -1.90
N VAL A 48 -19.59 -28.21 -3.04
CA VAL A 48 -20.91 -28.82 -3.19
C VAL A 48 -20.73 -30.15 -3.94
N VAL A 49 -21.38 -31.19 -3.46
CA VAL A 49 -21.36 -32.53 -4.04
C VAL A 49 -22.74 -32.84 -4.60
N ALA A 50 -22.83 -33.10 -5.91
CA ALA A 50 -24.04 -33.52 -6.58
C ALA A 50 -23.86 -34.98 -7.06
N ARG A 51 -24.86 -35.82 -6.76
CA ARG A 51 -24.89 -37.25 -7.10
C ARG A 51 -26.20 -37.61 -7.79
N ASP A 52 -26.18 -38.71 -8.52
CA ASP A 52 -27.37 -39.37 -9.11
C ASP A 52 -28.34 -38.39 -9.80
N GLU A 53 -29.60 -38.39 -9.39
CA GLU A 53 -30.67 -37.58 -10.00
C GLU A 53 -30.38 -36.08 -10.02
N VAL A 54 -29.71 -35.55 -8.98
CA VAL A 54 -29.32 -34.14 -8.93
C VAL A 54 -28.23 -33.82 -9.94
N LEU A 55 -27.32 -34.78 -10.18
CA LEU A 55 -26.29 -34.64 -11.20
C LEU A 55 -26.92 -34.62 -12.60
N GLU A 56 -27.85 -35.55 -12.87
CA GLU A 56 -28.53 -35.65 -14.18
C GLU A 56 -29.44 -34.44 -14.46
N ALA A 57 -30.19 -33.98 -13.45
CA ALA A 57 -31.20 -32.95 -13.63
C ALA A 57 -30.62 -31.54 -13.82
N SER A 58 -29.56 -31.21 -13.15
CA SER A 58 -29.12 -29.81 -13.04
C SER A 58 -27.60 -29.59 -13.10
N ALA A 59 -26.80 -30.50 -12.53
CA ALA A 59 -25.36 -30.27 -12.41
C ALA A 59 -24.62 -30.52 -13.73
N HIS A 60 -25.16 -31.34 -14.64
CA HIS A 60 -24.49 -31.71 -15.91
C HIS A 60 -24.14 -30.48 -16.78
N ASP A 61 -25.03 -29.50 -16.86
CA ASP A 61 -24.87 -28.32 -17.72
C ASP A 61 -24.21 -27.12 -17.04
N LEU A 62 -23.81 -27.26 -15.76
CA LEU A 62 -23.17 -26.16 -15.04
C LEU A 62 -21.80 -25.82 -15.63
N ARG A 63 -21.62 -24.55 -15.93
CA ARG A 63 -20.33 -23.99 -16.39
C ARG A 63 -19.77 -22.96 -15.41
N SER A 64 -18.51 -22.67 -15.58
CA SER A 64 -17.83 -21.64 -14.76
C SER A 64 -18.62 -20.32 -14.75
N GLU A 65 -18.72 -19.74 -13.57
CA GLU A 65 -19.39 -18.48 -13.28
C GLU A 65 -20.91 -18.47 -13.49
N TYR A 66 -21.55 -19.62 -13.71
CA TYR A 66 -23.01 -19.68 -13.56
C TYR A 66 -23.39 -19.32 -12.13
N VAL A 67 -24.46 -18.54 -11.98
CA VAL A 67 -25.04 -18.24 -10.67
C VAL A 67 -26.06 -19.31 -10.33
N VAL A 68 -25.86 -19.97 -9.22
CA VAL A 68 -26.72 -21.08 -8.79
C VAL A 68 -27.24 -20.87 -7.37
N LYS A 69 -28.38 -21.48 -7.10
CA LYS A 69 -28.91 -21.72 -5.76
C LYS A 69 -28.84 -23.22 -5.49
N VAL A 70 -28.30 -23.57 -4.35
CA VAL A 70 -28.11 -24.94 -3.91
C VAL A 70 -28.87 -25.15 -2.61
N LEU A 71 -29.78 -26.11 -2.57
CA LEU A 71 -30.37 -26.64 -1.35
C LEU A 71 -29.66 -27.95 -1.04
N GLY A 72 -29.12 -28.10 0.15
CA GLY A 72 -28.37 -29.29 0.52
C GLY A 72 -28.13 -29.41 2.02
N GLU A 73 -27.46 -30.48 2.40
CA GLU A 73 -27.08 -30.80 3.80
C GLU A 73 -25.59 -30.64 3.96
N VAL A 74 -25.17 -29.97 5.02
CA VAL A 74 -23.74 -29.88 5.39
C VAL A 74 -23.27 -31.22 5.93
N ALA A 75 -22.26 -31.79 5.32
CA ALA A 75 -21.62 -33.04 5.73
C ALA A 75 -20.15 -32.83 6.07
N ALA A 76 -19.66 -33.53 7.09
CA ALA A 76 -18.23 -33.59 7.37
C ALA A 76 -17.53 -34.36 6.24
N ARG A 77 -16.36 -33.93 5.81
CA ARG A 77 -15.52 -34.69 4.88
C ARG A 77 -14.80 -35.81 5.66
N GLU A 78 -14.53 -36.91 4.96
CA GLU A 78 -13.62 -37.92 5.47
C GLU A 78 -12.22 -37.33 5.69
N ASP A 79 -11.50 -37.73 6.73
CA ASP A 79 -10.18 -37.17 7.09
C ASP A 79 -9.20 -37.06 5.91
N ARG A 80 -9.18 -38.06 5.03
CA ARG A 80 -8.34 -38.09 3.82
C ARG A 80 -8.72 -37.04 2.75
N ASN A 81 -9.92 -36.50 2.85
CA ASN A 81 -10.50 -35.54 1.87
C ASN A 81 -10.59 -34.14 2.44
N VAL A 82 -10.16 -33.88 3.67
CA VAL A 82 -10.08 -32.55 4.27
C VAL A 82 -9.09 -31.71 3.48
N ASN A 83 -9.50 -30.49 3.13
CA ASN A 83 -8.65 -29.56 2.42
C ASN A 83 -8.18 -28.42 3.34
N PRO A 84 -6.92 -28.44 3.82
CA PRO A 84 -6.40 -27.45 4.75
C PRO A 84 -6.26 -26.03 4.14
N ASP A 85 -6.28 -25.92 2.81
CA ASP A 85 -6.15 -24.64 2.11
C ASP A 85 -7.46 -23.84 2.07
N LEU A 86 -8.58 -24.44 2.48
CA LEU A 86 -9.87 -23.78 2.52
C LEU A 86 -10.40 -23.67 3.97
N PRO A 87 -10.88 -22.51 4.41
CA PRO A 87 -11.53 -22.37 5.71
C PRO A 87 -12.75 -23.28 5.93
N THR A 88 -13.40 -23.72 4.83
CA THR A 88 -14.52 -24.67 4.80
C THR A 88 -14.08 -26.10 4.52
N GLY A 89 -12.77 -26.37 4.50
CA GLY A 89 -12.20 -27.62 4.00
C GLY A 89 -12.54 -28.87 4.78
N GLU A 90 -13.08 -28.76 6.00
CA GLU A 90 -13.56 -29.87 6.83
C GLU A 90 -14.99 -30.30 6.44
N VAL A 91 -15.71 -29.49 5.70
CA VAL A 91 -17.10 -29.75 5.34
C VAL A 91 -17.32 -29.68 3.82
N GLU A 92 -18.43 -30.29 3.39
CA GLU A 92 -18.97 -30.15 2.06
C GLU A 92 -20.50 -30.09 2.16
N VAL A 93 -21.17 -29.60 1.09
CA VAL A 93 -22.63 -29.57 1.01
C VAL A 93 -23.10 -30.62 0.04
N VAL A 94 -23.80 -31.64 0.54
CA VAL A 94 -24.44 -32.67 -0.29
C VAL A 94 -25.73 -32.06 -0.87
N ALA A 95 -25.73 -31.78 -2.15
CA ALA A 95 -26.84 -31.11 -2.82
C ALA A 95 -28.07 -32.05 -2.92
N ARG A 96 -29.23 -31.50 -2.57
CA ARG A 96 -30.57 -32.11 -2.82
C ARG A 96 -31.22 -31.49 -4.06
N GLU A 97 -30.90 -30.22 -4.34
CA GLU A 97 -31.40 -29.47 -5.48
C GLU A 97 -30.39 -28.40 -5.90
N ILE A 98 -30.24 -28.21 -7.19
CA ILE A 98 -29.45 -27.13 -7.78
C ILE A 98 -30.30 -26.42 -8.84
N GLU A 99 -30.54 -25.13 -8.62
CA GLU A 99 -31.27 -24.27 -9.53
C GLU A 99 -30.32 -23.27 -10.21
N VAL A 100 -30.30 -23.20 -11.53
CA VAL A 100 -29.54 -22.18 -12.26
C VAL A 100 -30.30 -20.87 -12.22
N LEU A 101 -29.83 -19.92 -11.47
CA LEU A 101 -30.43 -18.57 -11.39
C LEU A 101 -30.07 -17.74 -12.63
N ASN A 102 -28.81 -17.85 -13.09
CA ASN A 102 -28.35 -17.12 -14.26
C ASN A 102 -27.16 -17.81 -14.93
N PRO A 103 -27.21 -18.11 -16.23
CA PRO A 103 -26.06 -18.61 -16.97
C PRO A 103 -25.06 -17.49 -17.24
N SER A 104 -23.82 -17.84 -17.51
CA SER A 104 -22.73 -16.89 -17.85
C SER A 104 -22.13 -17.22 -19.20
N ALA A 105 -21.80 -16.18 -19.98
CA ALA A 105 -20.92 -16.33 -21.12
C ALA A 105 -19.50 -16.70 -20.68
N PRO A 106 -18.67 -17.28 -21.58
CA PRO A 106 -17.26 -17.53 -21.29
C PRO A 106 -16.55 -16.25 -20.83
N LEU A 107 -15.77 -16.33 -19.74
CA LEU A 107 -15.06 -15.18 -19.20
C LEU A 107 -13.82 -14.84 -20.02
N PRO A 108 -13.44 -13.55 -20.12
CA PRO A 108 -12.20 -13.13 -20.77
C PRO A 108 -10.93 -13.59 -20.01
N PHE A 109 -11.05 -13.88 -18.72
CA PHE A 109 -10.00 -14.47 -17.87
C PHE A 109 -10.61 -15.18 -16.66
N GLN A 110 -9.88 -16.09 -16.06
CA GLN A 110 -10.34 -16.84 -14.90
C GLN A 110 -10.31 -15.98 -13.62
N VAL A 111 -11.33 -16.14 -12.78
CA VAL A 111 -11.45 -15.52 -11.47
C VAL A 111 -10.71 -16.39 -10.43
N ASP A 112 -9.39 -16.50 -10.59
CA ASP A 112 -8.48 -17.28 -9.73
C ASP A 112 -7.22 -16.45 -9.48
N GLU A 113 -6.77 -16.38 -8.22
CA GLU A 113 -5.55 -15.63 -7.84
C GLU A 113 -4.27 -16.22 -8.45
N ARG A 114 -4.25 -17.52 -8.69
CA ARG A 114 -3.10 -18.25 -9.25
C ARG A 114 -2.86 -17.94 -10.73
N VAL A 115 -3.83 -17.35 -11.42
CA VAL A 115 -3.73 -16.99 -12.83
C VAL A 115 -3.21 -15.57 -12.97
N THR A 116 -2.07 -15.40 -13.65
CA THR A 116 -1.57 -14.06 -13.99
C THR A 116 -2.41 -13.47 -15.11
N VAL A 117 -2.96 -12.28 -14.89
CA VAL A 117 -3.78 -11.54 -15.85
C VAL A 117 -3.15 -10.18 -16.09
N GLY A 118 -2.98 -9.80 -17.35
CA GLY A 118 -2.43 -8.50 -17.73
C GLY A 118 -3.28 -7.33 -17.22
N GLU A 119 -2.64 -6.23 -16.91
CA GLU A 119 -3.27 -5.06 -16.30
C GLU A 119 -4.40 -4.48 -17.17
N GLU A 120 -4.20 -4.40 -18.49
CA GLU A 120 -5.22 -3.90 -19.41
C GLU A 120 -6.52 -4.71 -19.34
N ALA A 121 -6.43 -6.06 -19.33
CA ALA A 121 -7.59 -6.93 -19.21
C ALA A 121 -8.29 -6.77 -17.86
N ARG A 122 -7.53 -6.62 -16.78
CA ARG A 122 -8.06 -6.36 -15.43
C ARG A 122 -8.76 -5.01 -15.33
N LEU A 123 -8.23 -3.97 -15.98
CA LEU A 123 -8.86 -2.65 -16.03
C LEU A 123 -10.13 -2.67 -16.87
N ARG A 124 -10.10 -3.29 -18.05
CA ARG A 124 -11.25 -3.40 -18.96
C ARG A 124 -12.42 -4.18 -18.32
N HIS A 125 -12.11 -5.23 -17.56
CA HIS A 125 -13.09 -6.08 -16.90
C HIS A 125 -12.97 -6.00 -15.37
N ARG A 126 -12.89 -4.79 -14.84
CA ARG A 126 -12.70 -4.53 -13.41
C ARG A 126 -13.73 -5.25 -12.53
N TYR A 127 -14.96 -5.35 -12.96
CA TYR A 127 -16.04 -6.07 -12.29
C TYR A 127 -15.75 -7.57 -12.09
N LEU A 128 -14.97 -8.21 -12.97
CA LEU A 128 -14.48 -9.57 -12.78
C LEU A 128 -13.23 -9.61 -11.92
N ASP A 129 -12.31 -8.67 -12.10
CA ASP A 129 -11.10 -8.55 -11.29
C ASP A 129 -11.43 -8.39 -9.80
N LEU A 130 -12.51 -7.67 -9.47
CA LEU A 130 -13.00 -7.51 -8.10
C LEU A 130 -13.48 -8.81 -7.44
N ARG A 131 -13.81 -9.85 -8.21
CA ARG A 131 -14.17 -11.17 -7.69
C ARG A 131 -12.98 -12.06 -7.38
N ARG A 132 -11.79 -11.72 -7.88
CA ARG A 132 -10.59 -12.51 -7.65
C ARG A 132 -10.28 -12.54 -6.15
N PRO A 133 -10.03 -13.74 -5.59
CA PRO A 133 -9.66 -13.87 -4.18
C PRO A 133 -8.25 -13.35 -3.92
N GLY A 134 -7.80 -13.40 -2.68
CA GLY A 134 -6.47 -13.04 -2.24
C GLY A 134 -6.42 -11.72 -1.46
N ALA A 135 -5.52 -11.66 -0.48
CA ALA A 135 -5.37 -10.51 0.42
C ALA A 135 -4.92 -9.23 -0.31
N GLN A 136 -4.25 -9.38 -1.46
CA GLN A 136 -3.79 -8.25 -2.28
C GLN A 136 -4.69 -7.99 -3.51
N SER A 137 -5.88 -8.57 -3.54
CA SER A 137 -6.82 -8.38 -4.64
C SER A 137 -7.44 -6.98 -4.61
N ALA A 138 -7.90 -6.50 -5.77
CA ALA A 138 -8.63 -5.24 -5.87
C ALA A 138 -9.90 -5.21 -4.99
N GLY A 139 -10.58 -6.35 -4.85
CA GLY A 139 -11.73 -6.49 -3.96
C GLY A 139 -11.37 -6.37 -2.48
N ALA A 140 -10.23 -6.94 -2.06
CA ALA A 140 -9.72 -6.79 -0.69
C ALA A 140 -9.33 -5.33 -0.40
N ALA A 141 -8.68 -4.65 -1.36
CA ALA A 141 -8.33 -3.25 -1.23
C ALA A 141 -9.55 -2.34 -1.04
N LEU A 142 -10.66 -2.59 -1.76
CA LEU A 142 -11.91 -1.83 -1.56
C LEU A 142 -12.54 -2.06 -0.18
N ARG A 143 -12.50 -3.31 0.31
CA ARG A 143 -12.97 -3.62 1.67
C ARG A 143 -12.12 -2.94 2.74
N LEU A 144 -10.78 -3.00 2.59
CA LEU A 144 -9.86 -2.30 3.49
C LEU A 144 -10.11 -0.80 3.48
N ARG A 145 -10.29 -0.18 2.30
CA ARG A 145 -10.64 1.24 2.19
C ARG A 145 -11.92 1.59 2.97
N SER A 146 -12.95 0.76 2.88
CA SER A 146 -14.18 0.94 3.66
C SER A 146 -13.92 0.89 5.17
N GLN A 147 -13.08 -0.05 5.62
CA GLN A 147 -12.69 -0.16 7.04
C GLN A 147 -11.85 1.03 7.50
N VAL A 148 -10.93 1.53 6.65
CA VAL A 148 -10.14 2.74 6.92
C VAL A 148 -11.05 3.95 7.15
N ASN A 149 -12.04 4.15 6.27
CA ASN A 149 -13.00 5.24 6.43
C ASN A 149 -13.81 5.10 7.72
N ALA A 150 -14.24 3.89 8.06
CA ALA A 150 -14.98 3.62 9.30
C ALA A 150 -14.10 3.85 10.54
N ALA A 151 -12.83 3.48 10.50
CA ALA A 151 -11.86 3.71 11.58
C ALA A 151 -11.64 5.21 11.81
N ALA A 152 -11.40 5.97 10.75
CA ALA A 152 -11.26 7.43 10.84
C ALA A 152 -12.50 8.08 11.46
N ARG A 153 -13.70 7.70 11.02
CA ARG A 153 -14.97 8.19 11.60
C ARG A 153 -15.09 7.89 13.10
N ARG A 154 -14.72 6.67 13.53
CA ARG A 154 -14.76 6.33 14.97
C ARG A 154 -13.82 7.20 15.79
N VAL A 155 -12.58 7.39 15.33
CA VAL A 155 -11.57 8.18 16.04
C VAL A 155 -11.97 9.64 16.14
N LEU A 156 -12.46 10.22 15.04
CA LEU A 156 -12.85 11.63 14.99
C LEU A 156 -14.17 11.89 15.71
N GLY A 157 -15.17 11.02 15.53
CA GLY A 157 -16.44 11.13 16.25
C GLY A 157 -16.28 11.03 17.77
N ALA A 158 -15.36 10.18 18.26
CA ALA A 158 -15.04 10.10 19.69
C ALA A 158 -14.31 11.34 20.24
N ARG A 159 -13.95 12.30 19.38
CA ARG A 159 -13.29 13.58 19.70
C ARG A 159 -14.16 14.78 19.34
N ASP A 160 -15.46 14.57 19.19
CA ASP A 160 -16.47 15.59 18.89
C ASP A 160 -16.24 16.30 17.54
N PHE A 161 -15.61 15.65 16.57
CA PHE A 161 -15.57 16.16 15.21
C PHE A 161 -16.88 15.91 14.49
N VAL A 162 -17.31 16.91 13.73
CA VAL A 162 -18.52 16.88 12.91
C VAL A 162 -18.15 16.56 11.47
N GLU A 163 -18.73 15.50 10.89
CA GLU A 163 -18.57 15.20 9.45
C GLU A 163 -19.51 16.10 8.66
N ILE A 164 -18.96 16.96 7.79
CA ILE A 164 -19.74 17.90 7.00
C ILE A 164 -19.35 17.77 5.53
N GLU A 165 -20.32 17.49 4.66
CA GLU A 165 -20.14 17.49 3.21
C GLU A 165 -20.19 18.93 2.68
N THR A 166 -19.19 19.28 1.85
CA THR A 166 -19.09 20.58 1.19
C THR A 166 -19.51 20.48 -0.27
N PRO A 167 -19.95 21.60 -0.91
CA PRO A 167 -20.34 21.59 -2.30
C PRO A 167 -19.25 21.12 -3.26
N THR A 168 -19.64 20.27 -4.22
CA THR A 168 -18.77 19.82 -5.32
C THR A 168 -18.87 20.74 -6.54
N LEU A 169 -20.06 21.24 -6.86
CA LEU A 169 -20.23 22.24 -7.91
C LEU A 169 -20.04 23.64 -7.31
N THR A 170 -18.86 24.19 -7.47
CA THR A 170 -18.48 25.48 -6.90
C THR A 170 -17.85 26.36 -7.98
N ARG A 171 -17.37 27.51 -7.63
CA ARG A 171 -16.54 28.33 -8.51
C ARG A 171 -15.07 28.04 -8.29
N SER A 172 -14.24 28.43 -9.27
CA SER A 172 -12.78 28.29 -9.19
C SER A 172 -12.22 28.92 -7.91
N THR A 173 -11.28 28.25 -7.30
CA THR A 173 -10.55 28.67 -6.10
C THR A 173 -9.04 28.62 -6.38
N PRO A 174 -8.23 29.60 -5.91
CA PRO A 174 -6.79 29.63 -6.20
C PRO A 174 -6.01 28.66 -5.28
N GLU A 175 -6.08 27.36 -5.56
CA GLU A 175 -5.41 26.31 -4.74
C GLU A 175 -4.13 25.73 -5.37
N GLY A 176 -3.65 26.28 -6.47
CA GLY A 176 -2.34 25.96 -7.06
C GLY A 176 -2.34 24.94 -8.20
N ALA A 177 -3.34 24.06 -8.31
CA ALA A 177 -3.55 23.21 -9.49
C ALA A 177 -4.51 23.84 -10.49
N ARG A 178 -4.65 23.22 -11.67
CA ARG A 178 -5.72 23.60 -12.61
C ARG A 178 -7.03 22.92 -12.20
N ASP A 179 -8.14 23.66 -12.41
CA ASP A 179 -9.47 23.15 -12.11
C ASP A 179 -10.04 22.35 -13.28
N PHE A 180 -10.80 21.30 -12.96
CA PHE A 180 -11.75 20.72 -13.90
C PHE A 180 -13.01 21.60 -13.96
N LEU A 181 -13.41 22.00 -15.17
CA LEU A 181 -14.54 22.89 -15.37
C LEU A 181 -15.76 22.12 -15.84
N VAL A 182 -16.95 22.50 -15.32
CA VAL A 182 -18.24 21.97 -15.72
C VAL A 182 -19.12 23.09 -16.27
N PRO A 183 -19.61 23.02 -17.53
CA PRO A 183 -20.44 24.05 -18.10
C PRO A 183 -21.75 24.24 -17.32
N ALA A 184 -22.09 25.52 -17.03
CA ALA A 184 -23.34 25.85 -16.36
C ALA A 184 -24.48 25.99 -17.38
N ARG A 185 -25.35 24.99 -17.48
CA ARG A 185 -26.47 24.97 -18.44
C ARG A 185 -27.42 26.15 -18.31
N LEU A 186 -27.68 26.59 -17.08
CA LEU A 186 -28.61 27.69 -16.78
C LEU A 186 -28.02 29.07 -16.98
N ALA A 187 -26.70 29.18 -17.15
CA ALA A 187 -25.99 30.46 -17.34
C ALA A 187 -24.95 30.29 -18.45
N PRO A 188 -25.34 30.42 -19.73
CA PRO A 188 -24.43 30.31 -20.86
C PRO A 188 -23.22 31.22 -20.74
N GLY A 189 -22.02 30.66 -20.97
CA GLY A 189 -20.74 31.35 -20.77
C GLY A 189 -20.18 31.32 -19.37
N SER A 190 -20.89 30.69 -18.42
CA SER A 190 -20.44 30.45 -17.04
C SER A 190 -20.08 28.99 -16.83
N TRP A 191 -19.19 28.74 -15.85
CA TRP A 191 -18.64 27.42 -15.52
C TRP A 191 -18.63 27.20 -14.02
N TYR A 192 -18.91 25.98 -13.60
CA TYR A 192 -18.54 25.48 -12.29
C TYR A 192 -17.11 24.93 -12.35
N ALA A 193 -16.42 24.94 -11.22
CA ALA A 193 -15.18 24.21 -11.02
C ALA A 193 -15.41 23.07 -10.03
N LEU A 194 -14.76 21.94 -10.28
CA LEU A 194 -14.71 20.85 -9.29
C LEU A 194 -13.65 21.18 -8.22
N PRO A 195 -13.88 20.88 -6.93
CA PRO A 195 -13.01 21.32 -5.85
C PRO A 195 -11.66 20.57 -5.87
N GLN A 196 -10.58 21.31 -5.74
CA GLN A 196 -9.24 20.75 -5.52
C GLN A 196 -9.06 20.24 -4.09
N SER A 197 -9.73 20.90 -3.15
CA SER A 197 -9.94 20.54 -1.75
C SER A 197 -11.11 21.34 -1.18
N PRO A 198 -11.66 21.02 0.00
CA PRO A 198 -12.70 21.81 0.65
C PRO A 198 -12.17 23.05 1.40
N GLN A 199 -10.99 23.58 1.03
CA GLN A 199 -10.23 24.56 1.83
C GLN A 199 -11.04 25.80 2.23
N LEU A 200 -11.72 26.46 1.31
CA LEU A 200 -12.51 27.66 1.65
C LEU A 200 -13.72 27.34 2.52
N PHE A 201 -14.38 26.22 2.26
CA PHE A 201 -15.56 25.83 3.01
C PHE A 201 -15.21 25.46 4.46
N LYS A 202 -14.14 24.72 4.69
CA LYS A 202 -13.73 24.36 6.05
C LYS A 202 -13.30 25.58 6.87
N GLN A 203 -12.65 26.56 6.25
CA GLN A 203 -12.35 27.84 6.91
C GLN A 203 -13.64 28.61 7.28
N LEU A 204 -14.62 28.65 6.38
CA LEU A 204 -15.93 29.25 6.69
C LEU A 204 -16.67 28.50 7.80
N LEU A 205 -16.53 27.19 7.88
CA LEU A 205 -17.08 26.38 8.97
C LEU A 205 -16.44 26.74 10.32
N MET A 206 -15.13 27.00 10.35
CA MET A 206 -14.48 27.50 11.58
C MET A 206 -15.03 28.87 11.98
N VAL A 207 -15.20 29.81 11.03
CA VAL A 207 -15.84 31.09 11.27
C VAL A 207 -17.29 30.93 11.77
N ALA A 208 -18.00 29.91 11.29
CA ALA A 208 -19.36 29.58 11.70
C ALA A 208 -19.44 28.89 13.07
N GLY A 209 -18.31 28.64 13.74
CA GLY A 209 -18.27 28.06 15.09
C GLY A 209 -18.37 26.53 15.11
N MET A 210 -18.08 25.85 13.99
CA MET A 210 -18.08 24.37 13.98
C MET A 210 -16.87 23.76 14.70
N GLU A 211 -15.83 24.52 14.97
CA GLU A 211 -14.61 24.25 15.74
C GLU A 211 -13.84 22.96 15.39
N ARG A 212 -14.51 21.86 15.11
CA ARG A 212 -13.94 20.54 14.79
C ARG A 212 -14.69 19.93 13.62
N TYR A 213 -14.11 20.05 12.44
CA TYR A 213 -14.67 19.56 11.18
C TYR A 213 -13.81 18.44 10.61
N TYR A 214 -14.46 17.48 9.96
CA TYR A 214 -13.79 16.60 9.01
C TYR A 214 -14.70 16.21 7.85
N GLN A 215 -14.09 15.74 6.77
CA GLN A 215 -14.79 15.20 5.60
C GLN A 215 -13.92 14.14 4.91
N ILE A 216 -14.55 13.08 4.43
CA ILE A 216 -13.93 12.17 3.45
C ILE A 216 -14.25 12.74 2.07
N ALA A 217 -13.43 13.70 1.64
CA ALA A 217 -13.69 14.58 0.51
C ALA A 217 -13.21 14.01 -0.82
N ARG A 218 -14.03 14.12 -1.86
CA ARG A 218 -13.59 13.93 -3.26
C ARG A 218 -12.92 15.20 -3.74
N CYS A 219 -11.68 15.04 -4.26
CA CYS A 219 -10.86 16.14 -4.75
C CYS A 219 -10.45 15.88 -6.19
N TYR A 220 -10.29 16.96 -6.96
CA TYR A 220 -10.05 16.93 -8.39
C TYR A 220 -8.93 17.93 -8.74
N ARG A 221 -7.90 17.46 -9.46
CA ARG A 221 -6.78 18.33 -9.90
C ARG A 221 -6.41 17.95 -11.32
N ASP A 222 -6.47 18.92 -12.24
CA ASP A 222 -6.04 18.74 -13.63
C ASP A 222 -4.53 18.93 -13.71
N GLU A 223 -3.81 17.89 -13.30
CA GLU A 223 -2.35 17.83 -13.27
C GLU A 223 -1.84 16.58 -14.00
N ASP A 224 -0.56 16.60 -14.40
CA ASP A 224 0.08 15.47 -15.02
C ASP A 224 0.16 14.27 -14.08
N PHE A 225 -0.10 13.11 -14.63
CA PHE A 225 0.04 11.83 -13.88
C PHE A 225 1.50 11.59 -13.52
N ARG A 226 1.75 11.29 -12.26
CA ARG A 226 3.07 10.89 -11.76
C ARG A 226 2.92 9.78 -10.73
N ALA A 227 3.58 8.65 -10.97
CA ALA A 227 3.55 7.49 -10.09
C ALA A 227 2.10 7.12 -9.69
N ASP A 228 1.72 7.37 -8.44
CA ASP A 228 0.40 7.07 -7.87
C ASP A 228 -0.58 8.24 -7.87
N ARG A 229 -0.20 9.40 -8.42
CA ARG A 229 -1.09 10.58 -8.49
C ARG A 229 -2.19 10.37 -9.53
N GLN A 230 -3.42 10.62 -9.10
CA GLN A 230 -4.63 10.56 -9.90
C GLN A 230 -5.29 11.95 -9.96
N PRO A 231 -5.97 12.31 -11.07
CA PRO A 231 -6.68 13.57 -11.19
C PRO A 231 -7.89 13.67 -10.27
N GLU A 232 -8.41 12.52 -9.86
CA GLU A 232 -9.51 12.37 -8.94
C GLU A 232 -9.08 11.45 -7.79
N PHE A 233 -9.16 11.95 -6.56
CA PHE A 233 -8.71 11.24 -5.36
C PHE A 233 -9.56 11.60 -4.14
N THR A 234 -9.33 10.92 -3.03
CA THR A 234 -10.05 11.17 -1.78
C THR A 234 -9.07 11.62 -0.71
N GLN A 235 -9.45 12.66 0.03
CA GLN A 235 -8.75 13.10 1.23
C GLN A 235 -9.59 12.81 2.48
N LEU A 236 -8.94 12.44 3.56
CA LEU A 236 -9.47 12.69 4.88
C LEU A 236 -9.05 14.12 5.24
N ASP A 237 -9.99 15.05 5.13
CA ASP A 237 -9.75 16.47 5.39
C ASP A 237 -10.23 16.83 6.78
N ILE A 238 -9.44 17.58 7.53
CA ILE A 238 -9.68 17.93 8.93
C ILE A 238 -9.38 19.42 9.13
N GLU A 239 -10.20 20.10 9.93
CA GLU A 239 -9.95 21.48 10.37
C GLU A 239 -10.36 21.64 11.84
N MET A 240 -9.56 22.39 12.59
CA MET A 240 -9.76 22.62 14.02
C MET A 240 -9.52 24.09 14.37
N SER A 241 -10.34 24.63 15.30
CA SER A 241 -10.16 25.95 15.90
C SER A 241 -9.54 25.87 17.28
N PHE A 242 -8.87 26.94 17.73
CA PHE A 242 -8.33 27.09 19.09
C PHE A 242 -7.35 25.98 19.50
N VAL A 243 -6.46 25.60 18.58
CA VAL A 243 -5.49 24.52 18.78
C VAL A 243 -4.08 24.94 18.40
N GLU A 244 -3.11 24.29 18.99
CA GLU A 244 -1.70 24.38 18.65
C GLU A 244 -1.26 23.20 17.77
N GLN A 245 -0.03 23.22 17.30
CA GLN A 245 0.52 22.19 16.42
C GLN A 245 0.39 20.78 17.01
N GLU A 246 0.71 20.60 18.29
CA GLU A 246 0.69 19.29 18.94
C GLU A 246 -0.72 18.69 19.05
N ASP A 247 -1.75 19.52 19.19
CA ASP A 247 -3.14 19.06 19.20
C ASP A 247 -3.53 18.43 17.86
N VAL A 248 -3.10 19.06 16.74
CA VAL A 248 -3.35 18.54 15.38
C VAL A 248 -2.57 17.24 15.15
N LEU A 249 -1.31 17.19 15.61
CA LEU A 249 -0.47 16.00 15.50
C LEU A 249 -1.06 14.82 16.29
N GLU A 250 -1.56 15.06 17.52
CA GLU A 250 -2.20 14.02 18.33
C GLU A 250 -3.42 13.41 17.63
N VAL A 251 -4.28 14.24 17.03
CA VAL A 251 -5.44 13.75 16.26
C VAL A 251 -4.99 12.94 15.07
N GLY A 252 -4.00 13.42 14.31
CA GLY A 252 -3.43 12.71 13.17
C GLY A 252 -2.83 11.35 13.55
N GLU A 253 -2.04 11.32 14.62
CA GLU A 253 -1.44 10.09 15.16
C GLU A 253 -2.50 9.09 15.61
N ALA A 254 -3.57 9.55 16.27
CA ALA A 254 -4.66 8.69 16.69
C ALA A 254 -5.37 8.02 15.50
N VAL A 255 -5.62 8.78 14.44
CA VAL A 255 -6.22 8.26 13.20
C VAL A 255 -5.29 7.25 12.53
N VAL A 256 -4.01 7.59 12.36
CA VAL A 256 -3.01 6.70 11.74
C VAL A 256 -2.86 5.41 12.53
N GLN A 257 -2.72 5.47 13.85
CA GLN A 257 -2.62 4.29 14.71
C GLN A 257 -3.81 3.35 14.54
N GLU A 258 -5.04 3.87 14.55
CA GLU A 258 -6.25 3.05 14.40
C GLU A 258 -6.35 2.42 13.00
N ILE A 259 -5.88 3.13 11.96
CA ILE A 259 -5.83 2.59 10.60
C ILE A 259 -4.81 1.43 10.51
N TRP A 260 -3.63 1.57 11.09
CA TRP A 260 -2.61 0.53 11.07
C TRP A 260 -3.00 -0.73 11.85
N ARG A 261 -3.82 -0.59 12.90
CA ARG A 261 -4.43 -1.74 13.61
C ARG A 261 -5.25 -2.64 12.71
N LEU A 262 -5.86 -2.12 11.65
CA LEU A 262 -6.64 -2.91 10.69
C LEU A 262 -5.81 -3.97 9.97
N ILE A 263 -4.50 -3.78 9.89
CA ILE A 263 -3.55 -4.73 9.29
C ILE A 263 -2.65 -5.41 10.34
N GLY A 264 -3.02 -5.33 11.61
CA GLY A 264 -2.31 -5.99 12.71
C GLY A 264 -1.01 -5.31 13.15
N VAL A 265 -0.80 -4.05 12.79
CA VAL A 265 0.38 -3.28 13.19
C VAL A 265 0.01 -2.30 14.30
N GLU A 266 0.66 -2.43 15.45
CA GLU A 266 0.56 -1.46 16.55
C GLU A 266 1.66 -0.40 16.38
N LEU A 267 1.26 0.85 16.43
CA LEU A 267 2.18 2.00 16.40
C LEU A 267 2.21 2.67 17.76
N ASP A 268 3.39 2.89 18.30
CA ASP A 268 3.59 3.65 19.54
C ASP A 268 3.33 5.14 19.31
N ARG A 269 2.74 5.81 20.30
CA ARG A 269 2.54 7.26 20.31
C ARG A 269 3.17 7.90 21.53
N PRO A 270 3.64 9.15 21.47
CA PRO A 270 3.70 10.02 20.28
C PRO A 270 4.70 9.53 19.24
N PHE A 271 4.44 9.81 17.95
CA PHE A 271 5.42 9.54 16.90
C PHE A 271 6.68 10.38 17.11
N PRO A 272 7.86 9.86 16.72
CA PRO A 272 9.11 10.62 16.84
C PRO A 272 9.02 11.99 16.15
N ARG A 273 9.46 13.03 16.82
CA ARG A 273 9.57 14.38 16.28
C ARG A 273 10.96 14.61 15.74
N MET A 274 11.06 15.17 14.56
CA MET A 274 12.32 15.49 13.90
C MET A 274 12.18 16.83 13.18
N THR A 275 13.14 17.73 13.43
CA THR A 275 13.17 18.99 12.68
C THR A 275 13.63 18.77 11.24
N TYR A 276 13.25 19.66 10.32
CA TYR A 276 13.76 19.64 8.95
C TYR A 276 15.30 19.66 8.89
N ALA A 277 15.92 20.51 9.71
CA ALA A 277 17.38 20.59 9.78
C ALA A 277 18.03 19.27 10.22
N GLU A 278 17.42 18.59 11.18
CA GLU A 278 17.88 17.29 11.66
C GLU A 278 17.67 16.20 10.60
N ALA A 279 16.50 16.14 9.96
CA ALA A 279 16.22 15.19 8.89
C ALA A 279 17.22 15.33 7.73
N MET A 280 17.48 16.56 7.29
CA MET A 280 18.48 16.84 6.25
C MET A 280 19.91 16.54 6.68
N ARG A 281 20.25 16.74 7.94
CA ARG A 281 21.58 16.43 8.48
C ARG A 281 21.83 14.93 8.58
N ARG A 282 20.87 14.18 9.14
CA ARG A 282 21.00 12.75 9.39
C ARG A 282 20.73 11.87 8.17
N PHE A 283 19.80 12.27 7.33
CA PHE A 283 19.28 11.42 6.25
C PHE A 283 19.38 12.04 4.84
N GLY A 284 19.69 13.32 4.72
CA GLY A 284 19.76 14.01 3.42
C GLY A 284 18.42 14.19 2.71
N THR A 285 17.32 13.89 3.38
CA THR A 285 15.94 13.98 2.87
C THR A 285 14.99 14.47 3.96
N ASP A 286 13.91 15.15 3.58
CA ASP A 286 12.84 15.60 4.48
C ASP A 286 11.78 14.51 4.79
N LYS A 287 11.95 13.33 4.20
CA LYS A 287 11.07 12.16 4.40
C LYS A 287 11.91 10.88 4.61
N PRO A 288 12.68 10.79 5.70
CA PRO A 288 13.57 9.66 5.92
C PRO A 288 12.81 8.37 6.19
N ASP A 289 13.32 7.25 5.65
CA ASP A 289 12.90 5.92 6.05
C ASP A 289 13.75 5.45 7.24
N LEU A 290 13.14 5.37 8.40
CA LEU A 290 13.83 5.01 9.64
C LEU A 290 13.94 3.50 9.89
N ARG A 291 13.41 2.65 9.00
CA ARG A 291 13.31 1.20 9.22
C ARG A 291 14.64 0.46 9.16
N PHE A 292 15.65 1.00 8.50
CA PHE A 292 16.96 0.35 8.31
C PHE A 292 18.15 1.07 8.97
N GLY A 293 17.95 2.21 9.64
CA GLY A 293 18.91 2.82 10.53
C GLY A 293 20.20 3.36 9.91
N GLN A 294 20.24 3.59 8.58
CA GLN A 294 21.41 4.21 7.94
C GLN A 294 21.32 5.72 8.03
N GLU A 295 22.34 6.34 8.64
CA GLU A 295 22.44 7.78 8.79
C GLU A 295 23.69 8.33 8.09
N LEU A 296 23.63 9.59 7.70
CA LEU A 296 24.79 10.31 7.16
C LEU A 296 25.70 10.73 8.30
N VAL A 297 26.99 10.53 8.11
CA VAL A 297 28.02 11.02 9.04
C VAL A 297 28.75 12.18 8.39
N GLU A 298 28.81 13.31 9.07
CA GLU A 298 29.60 14.47 8.63
C GLU A 298 31.08 14.23 8.94
N CYS A 299 31.91 14.35 7.92
CA CYS A 299 33.37 14.13 7.98
C CYS A 299 34.16 15.37 7.61
N THR A 300 33.55 16.54 7.50
CA THR A 300 34.20 17.79 7.07
C THR A 300 35.41 18.13 7.98
N ASP A 301 35.23 18.12 9.30
CA ASP A 301 36.28 18.41 10.25
C ASP A 301 37.35 17.31 10.27
N PHE A 302 36.96 16.04 10.12
CA PHE A 302 37.89 14.92 10.06
C PHE A 302 38.87 15.06 8.89
N PHE A 303 38.42 15.56 7.74
CA PHE A 303 39.21 15.78 6.55
C PHE A 303 39.75 17.23 6.41
N ALA A 304 39.71 18.03 7.45
CA ALA A 304 40.13 19.45 7.40
C ALA A 304 41.59 19.67 6.92
N GLN A 305 42.46 18.71 7.14
CA GLN A 305 43.88 18.76 6.74
C GLN A 305 44.24 17.76 5.64
N THR A 306 43.22 17.20 4.96
CA THR A 306 43.46 16.16 3.96
C THR A 306 44.20 16.68 2.70
N PRO A 307 45.20 15.92 2.19
CA PRO A 307 45.82 16.24 0.90
C PRO A 307 44.91 15.86 -0.28
N PHE A 308 43.84 15.09 -0.06
CA PHE A 308 42.95 14.60 -1.11
C PHE A 308 42.00 15.72 -1.58
N ARG A 309 42.28 16.27 -2.76
CA ARG A 309 41.55 17.43 -3.33
C ARG A 309 40.02 17.29 -3.35
N VAL A 310 39.51 16.07 -3.55
CA VAL A 310 38.07 15.84 -3.60
C VAL A 310 37.40 16.15 -2.26
N PHE A 311 38.09 15.93 -1.15
CA PHE A 311 37.58 16.18 0.19
C PHE A 311 37.92 17.59 0.72
N GLN A 312 38.68 18.40 -0.05
CA GLN A 312 38.85 19.82 0.23
C GLN A 312 37.62 20.60 -0.28
N ALA A 313 36.48 20.39 0.40
CA ALA A 313 35.16 20.90 -0.01
C ALA A 313 34.44 21.53 1.19
N GLU A 314 33.41 22.34 0.92
CA GLU A 314 32.55 22.92 1.96
C GLU A 314 31.98 21.88 2.91
N TYR A 315 31.63 20.70 2.36
CA TYR A 315 31.04 19.59 3.09
C TYR A 315 31.60 18.26 2.57
N VAL A 316 31.97 17.39 3.50
CA VAL A 316 32.26 15.98 3.23
C VAL A 316 31.37 15.14 4.13
N GLY A 317 30.50 14.35 3.54
CA GLY A 317 29.64 13.40 4.26
C GLY A 317 29.91 11.98 3.84
N ALA A 318 29.56 11.05 4.71
CA ALA A 318 29.67 9.62 4.48
C ALA A 318 28.35 8.89 4.79
N VAL A 319 28.13 7.77 4.10
CA VAL A 319 27.11 6.76 4.46
C VAL A 319 27.75 5.38 4.44
N VAL A 320 27.47 4.57 5.45
CA VAL A 320 28.00 3.21 5.56
C VAL A 320 27.03 2.21 4.99
N MET A 321 27.50 1.37 4.08
CA MET A 321 26.77 0.21 3.58
C MET A 321 27.27 -1.06 4.28
N PRO A 322 26.53 -1.63 5.23
CA PRO A 322 26.92 -2.85 5.91
C PRO A 322 27.13 -4.01 4.94
N GLY A 323 28.27 -4.72 5.08
CA GLY A 323 28.64 -5.83 4.20
C GLY A 323 28.98 -5.42 2.74
N GLY A 324 29.07 -4.12 2.46
CA GLY A 324 29.25 -3.58 1.10
C GLY A 324 30.62 -3.84 0.49
N ALA A 325 31.63 -4.24 1.25
CA ALA A 325 32.96 -4.60 0.74
C ALA A 325 32.93 -5.85 -0.17
N SER A 326 31.92 -6.72 0.00
CA SER A 326 31.73 -7.92 -0.82
C SER A 326 31.09 -7.64 -2.18
N GLN A 327 30.66 -6.41 -2.44
CA GLN A 327 30.00 -6.08 -3.70
C GLN A 327 30.95 -6.14 -4.88
N PRO A 328 30.51 -6.72 -6.01
CA PRO A 328 31.35 -6.80 -7.20
C PRO A 328 31.64 -5.40 -7.75
N ARG A 329 32.85 -5.22 -8.30
CA ARG A 329 33.29 -3.94 -8.87
C ARG A 329 32.27 -3.33 -9.85
N LYS A 330 31.62 -4.17 -10.66
CA LYS A 330 30.56 -3.75 -11.59
C LYS A 330 29.41 -3.02 -10.87
N GLN A 331 29.05 -3.45 -9.67
CA GLN A 331 27.98 -2.81 -8.89
C GLN A 331 28.46 -1.46 -8.31
N LEU A 332 29.69 -1.38 -7.83
CA LEU A 332 30.28 -0.12 -7.37
C LEU A 332 30.39 0.91 -8.50
N ASP A 333 30.79 0.47 -9.70
CA ASP A 333 30.84 1.32 -10.89
C ASP A 333 29.43 1.77 -11.32
N ALA A 334 28.42 0.93 -11.18
CA ALA A 334 27.03 1.28 -11.47
C ALA A 334 26.51 2.38 -10.52
N TRP A 335 26.82 2.34 -9.23
CA TRP A 335 26.47 3.40 -8.29
C TRP A 335 27.20 4.71 -8.57
N GLN A 336 28.45 4.66 -9.05
CA GLN A 336 29.14 5.87 -9.50
C GLN A 336 28.41 6.53 -10.70
N GLU A 337 28.00 5.73 -11.69
CA GLU A 337 27.25 6.24 -12.83
C GLU A 337 25.86 6.77 -12.40
N TRP A 338 25.19 6.09 -11.49
CA TRP A 338 23.95 6.55 -10.89
C TRP A 338 24.10 7.94 -10.21
N ALA A 339 25.20 8.16 -9.49
CA ALA A 339 25.50 9.43 -8.87
C ALA A 339 25.77 10.55 -9.90
N LYS A 340 26.52 10.23 -10.97
CA LYS A 340 26.79 11.18 -12.07
C LYS A 340 25.50 11.60 -12.79
N GLN A 341 24.58 10.67 -13.05
CA GLN A 341 23.27 10.97 -13.63
C GLN A 341 22.44 11.92 -12.77
N ARG A 342 22.73 12.03 -11.47
CA ARG A 342 22.12 12.95 -10.52
C ARG A 342 22.92 14.25 -10.30
N GLY A 343 23.91 14.51 -11.17
CA GLY A 343 24.69 15.74 -11.17
C GLY A 343 25.91 15.75 -10.25
N ALA A 344 26.24 14.61 -9.61
CA ALA A 344 27.48 14.49 -8.86
C ALA A 344 28.69 14.32 -9.79
N LYS A 345 29.86 14.79 -9.39
CA LYS A 345 31.11 14.57 -10.14
C LYS A 345 31.59 13.10 -10.07
N GLY A 346 31.10 12.35 -9.08
CA GLY A 346 31.39 10.95 -8.82
C GLY A 346 30.88 10.56 -7.43
N LEU A 347 30.98 9.29 -7.11
CA LEU A 347 30.71 8.75 -5.77
C LEU A 347 31.98 8.09 -5.26
N ALA A 348 32.70 8.79 -4.39
CA ALA A 348 33.93 8.27 -3.79
C ALA A 348 33.60 7.15 -2.79
N TYR A 349 34.41 6.12 -2.68
CA TYR A 349 34.19 5.05 -1.73
C TYR A 349 35.47 4.45 -1.17
N VAL A 350 35.34 3.85 0.02
CA VAL A 350 36.37 3.05 0.70
C VAL A 350 35.75 1.71 1.07
N LEU A 351 36.51 0.62 0.94
CA LEU A 351 36.15 -0.71 1.43
C LEU A 351 36.91 -0.97 2.73
N VAL A 352 36.23 -1.34 3.79
CA VAL A 352 36.85 -1.81 5.02
C VAL A 352 37.02 -3.34 4.88
N GLN A 353 38.26 -3.80 4.74
CA GLN A 353 38.55 -5.20 4.56
C GLN A 353 38.39 -6.00 5.86
N GLU A 354 38.42 -7.32 5.79
CA GLU A 354 38.23 -8.20 6.95
C GLU A 354 39.33 -8.04 8.01
N ASP A 355 40.54 -7.63 7.61
CA ASP A 355 41.67 -7.31 8.49
C ASP A 355 41.63 -5.89 9.06
N GLY A 356 40.60 -5.09 8.69
CA GLY A 356 40.44 -3.69 9.06
C GLY A 356 41.18 -2.69 8.16
N GLU A 357 42.00 -3.16 7.22
CA GLU A 357 42.66 -2.30 6.25
C GLU A 357 41.69 -1.64 5.29
N LEU A 358 42.00 -0.43 4.83
CA LEU A 358 41.17 0.31 3.90
C LEU A 358 41.59 0.07 2.47
N GLY A 359 40.65 -0.45 1.67
CA GLY A 359 40.79 -0.66 0.23
C GLY A 359 40.01 0.35 -0.62
N GLY A 360 40.19 0.28 -1.92
CA GLY A 360 39.45 1.11 -2.88
C GLY A 360 40.17 2.38 -3.34
N PRO A 361 39.55 3.17 -4.23
CA PRO A 361 40.21 4.28 -4.90
C PRO A 361 40.56 5.45 -3.96
N VAL A 362 39.77 5.67 -2.94
CA VAL A 362 39.99 6.77 -1.97
C VAL A 362 41.12 6.45 -1.00
N ALA A 363 41.21 5.21 -0.53
CA ALA A 363 42.18 4.79 0.49
C ALA A 363 43.65 5.17 0.18
N LYS A 364 44.01 5.16 -1.11
CA LYS A 364 45.38 5.50 -1.59
C LYS A 364 45.74 6.99 -1.44
N ASN A 365 44.72 7.84 -1.27
CA ASN A 365 44.89 9.30 -1.21
C ASN A 365 44.79 9.84 0.23
N LEU A 366 44.50 8.95 1.19
CA LEU A 366 44.40 9.30 2.61
C LEU A 366 45.77 9.26 3.29
N THR A 367 45.97 10.12 4.26
CA THR A 367 47.11 10.05 5.19
C THR A 367 46.98 8.82 6.09
N ASP A 368 48.07 8.41 6.74
CA ASP A 368 48.06 7.27 7.66
C ASP A 368 47.07 7.52 8.83
N ALA A 369 47.04 8.73 9.39
CA ALA A 369 46.12 9.11 10.45
C ALA A 369 44.64 9.04 9.99
N GLU A 370 44.33 9.43 8.75
CA GLU A 370 42.98 9.32 8.17
C GLU A 370 42.61 7.86 7.94
N ARG A 371 43.53 7.02 7.48
CA ARG A 371 43.28 5.59 7.32
C ARG A 371 42.96 4.91 8.64
N ASP A 372 43.76 5.16 9.65
CA ASP A 372 43.61 4.56 10.99
C ASP A 372 42.33 5.01 11.68
N GLY A 373 41.90 6.29 11.48
CA GLY A 373 40.75 6.88 12.14
C GLY A 373 39.40 6.75 11.42
N LEU A 374 39.39 6.52 10.10
CA LEU A 374 38.18 6.67 9.31
C LEU A 374 37.05 5.70 9.70
N ALA A 375 37.37 4.43 9.89
CA ALA A 375 36.38 3.41 10.25
C ALA A 375 35.67 3.77 11.56
N ALA A 376 36.44 4.23 12.57
CA ALA A 376 35.87 4.69 13.84
C ALA A 376 35.04 5.97 13.69
N GLN A 377 35.50 6.93 12.86
CA GLN A 377 34.80 8.19 12.59
C GLN A 377 33.40 7.96 12.02
N VAL A 378 33.24 7.00 11.11
CA VAL A 378 31.95 6.73 10.44
C VAL A 378 31.19 5.57 11.04
N GLY A 379 31.75 4.86 12.03
CA GLY A 379 31.13 3.68 12.64
C GLY A 379 31.14 2.44 11.75
N ALA A 380 32.03 2.38 10.76
CA ALA A 380 32.13 1.25 9.86
C ALA A 380 32.89 0.07 10.49
N LYS A 381 32.54 -1.14 10.07
CA LYS A 381 33.14 -2.40 10.53
C LYS A 381 33.85 -3.12 9.38
N PRO A 382 34.71 -4.08 9.67
CA PRO A 382 35.24 -4.99 8.65
C PRO A 382 34.13 -5.59 7.81
N GLY A 383 34.29 -5.58 6.48
CA GLY A 383 33.30 -6.00 5.50
C GLY A 383 32.39 -4.89 4.97
N ASP A 384 32.44 -3.67 5.50
CA ASP A 384 31.59 -2.56 5.08
C ASP A 384 32.17 -1.78 3.89
N CYS A 385 31.27 -1.10 3.14
CA CYS A 385 31.65 -0.07 2.17
C CYS A 385 31.17 1.29 2.66
N VAL A 386 32.05 2.28 2.59
CA VAL A 386 31.74 3.68 2.95
C VAL A 386 31.70 4.52 1.69
N PHE A 387 30.57 5.11 1.39
CA PHE A 387 30.40 6.07 0.29
C PHE A 387 30.52 7.49 0.79
N PHE A 388 31.10 8.36 -0.03
CA PHE A 388 31.29 9.76 0.30
C PHE A 388 30.65 10.69 -0.71
N GLY A 389 30.01 11.74 -0.21
CA GLY A 389 29.58 12.91 -0.98
C GLY A 389 30.37 14.13 -0.56
N ALA A 390 31.03 14.78 -1.49
CA ALA A 390 31.83 15.99 -1.24
C ALA A 390 31.43 17.11 -2.19
N GLY A 391 31.28 18.33 -1.66
CA GLY A 391 30.86 19.50 -2.44
C GLY A 391 30.06 20.49 -1.61
N SER A 392 28.97 21.06 -2.19
CA SER A 392 28.06 21.88 -1.39
C SER A 392 27.26 20.99 -0.42
N THR A 393 27.01 21.49 0.77
CA THR A 393 26.27 20.78 1.82
C THR A 393 24.96 20.21 1.32
N ARG A 394 24.14 21.01 0.61
CA ARG A 394 22.81 20.61 0.12
C ARG A 394 22.88 19.46 -0.87
N SER A 395 23.74 19.57 -1.89
CA SER A 395 23.81 18.56 -2.95
C SER A 395 24.43 17.26 -2.46
N SER A 396 25.45 17.34 -1.59
CA SER A 396 26.13 16.15 -1.06
C SER A 396 25.23 15.35 -0.11
N ARG A 397 24.49 16.02 0.77
CA ARG A 397 23.50 15.38 1.64
C ARG A 397 22.36 14.74 0.84
N ALA A 398 21.82 15.45 -0.16
CA ALA A 398 20.76 14.89 -1.02
C ALA A 398 21.23 13.68 -1.84
N LEU A 399 22.48 13.67 -2.29
CA LEU A 399 23.06 12.51 -2.99
C LEU A 399 23.18 11.30 -2.09
N LEU A 400 23.71 11.49 -0.89
CA LEU A 400 23.94 10.40 0.06
C LEU A 400 22.65 9.87 0.67
N GLY A 401 21.62 10.72 0.78
CA GLY A 401 20.29 10.33 1.28
C GLY A 401 19.42 9.62 0.25
N ALA A 402 19.83 9.57 -1.01
CA ALA A 402 19.10 8.94 -2.11
C ALA A 402 19.58 7.52 -2.42
#